data_13a84939ff14eac2bca82bc28f8dee07
#
_entry.id   13a84939ff14eac2bca82bc28f8dee07
#
_cell.length_a   1.000
_cell.length_b   1.000
_cell.length_c   1.000
_cell.angle_alpha   90.00
_cell.angle_beta   90.00
_cell.angle_gamma   90.00
#
_symmetry.space_group_name_H-M   'P 1'
#
loop_
_entity.id
_entity.type
_entity.pdbx_description
1 polymer ?
#
loop_
_entity_poly.entity_id
_entity_poly.type
_entity_poly.pdbx_seq_one_letter_code
_entity_poly.pdbx_strand_id
1 'polypeptide(L)'
;MKTMNDRDVVLPIFWNDRDVVLPEVLLMYTIKPEKLEEILKSFQNRRIIVLGDIMLDEYLWGKVQRISPEAPVPIIEVNSTDYRLGGAANVAMNLSALNAKVDLVGVCGKDAQAEIIIELLKKREMSAAGIFFDPSRPTTLKTRIGSVSQQIVRLDREDVTEIDTNIRKQIFNYLAKIMPLCDALLIEDYNKGLLSFNLITDVLQLALKYKKMVAVDPKYLNFSSYGGVEIFKPNFRELESYLGSKFTDQDDFERSAEELRQRMSIKHLVVTKGSEGMYLFSENKPVKHLPSFAREVFDVSGAGDTVISALTLAYLYNRQIETAALIANHSAAVAVAKKGTVSVTIEEIWESFNAPN
;
A
#
# COMPACT_ATOMS: atom_id res chain seq x y z
N MET A 1 22.08 -47.77 -33.58
CA MET A 1 22.55 -46.45 -33.98
C MET A 1 21.43 -45.45 -33.84
N LYS A 2 21.44 -44.70 -32.78
CA LYS A 2 20.97 -43.30 -32.61
C LYS A 2 20.95 -43.03 -31.13
N THR A 3 21.78 -42.12 -30.76
CA THR A 3 22.04 -41.62 -29.43
C THR A 3 20.82 -40.89 -28.87
N MET A 4 20.40 -41.25 -27.66
CA MET A 4 19.41 -40.51 -26.85
C MET A 4 20.13 -39.41 -26.05
N ASN A 5 19.59 -38.23 -26.13
CA ASN A 5 19.99 -37.05 -25.39
C ASN A 5 19.73 -37.18 -23.89
N ASP A 6 20.69 -36.74 -23.12
CA ASP A 6 20.63 -36.51 -21.68
C ASP A 6 19.57 -35.45 -21.37
N ARG A 7 18.63 -35.80 -20.49
CA ARG A 7 17.77 -34.85 -19.80
C ARG A 7 18.45 -34.50 -18.49
N ASP A 8 18.77 -33.24 -18.32
CA ASP A 8 19.26 -32.69 -17.09
C ASP A 8 18.25 -32.94 -15.94
N VAL A 9 18.60 -33.88 -15.08
CA VAL A 9 17.90 -34.11 -13.81
C VAL A 9 18.50 -33.11 -12.81
N VAL A 10 17.74 -32.06 -12.49
CA VAL A 10 18.05 -31.19 -11.36
C VAL A 10 17.77 -31.98 -10.09
N LEU A 11 18.80 -32.44 -9.42
CA LEU A 11 18.73 -33.06 -8.11
C LEU A 11 18.42 -32.02 -7.05
N PRO A 12 17.55 -32.31 -6.06
CA PRO A 12 17.34 -31.43 -4.93
C PRO A 12 18.60 -31.42 -4.07
N ILE A 13 19.12 -30.22 -3.78
CA ILE A 13 20.25 -30.03 -2.87
C ILE A 13 19.74 -30.32 -1.45
N PHE A 14 20.15 -31.46 -0.88
CA PHE A 14 20.01 -31.77 0.53
C PHE A 14 21.02 -30.93 1.34
N TRP A 15 20.52 -30.05 2.19
CA TRP A 15 21.31 -29.28 3.12
C TRP A 15 21.68 -30.18 4.32
N ASN A 16 22.95 -30.33 4.59
CA ASN A 16 23.47 -30.96 5.79
C ASN A 16 24.02 -29.88 6.72
N ASP A 17 23.57 -29.91 7.98
CA ASP A 17 23.98 -28.99 9.05
C ASP A 17 25.51 -28.98 9.25
N ARG A 18 26.13 -27.86 9.02
CA ARG A 18 27.19 -27.18 9.79
C ARG A 18 27.88 -26.14 8.88
N ASP A 19 27.88 -24.89 9.35
CA ASP A 19 28.51 -23.74 8.69
C ASP A 19 27.78 -23.18 7.47
N VAL A 20 26.55 -22.67 7.70
CA VAL A 20 25.87 -21.83 6.72
C VAL A 20 26.58 -20.46 6.70
N VAL A 21 27.59 -20.33 5.86
CA VAL A 21 28.06 -19.02 5.41
C VAL A 21 26.92 -18.48 4.54
N LEU A 22 26.10 -17.59 5.10
CA LEU A 22 25.10 -16.86 4.32
C LEU A 22 25.81 -16.23 3.13
N PRO A 23 25.33 -16.42 1.88
CA PRO A 23 25.94 -15.76 0.72
C PRO A 23 26.09 -14.26 1.06
N GLU A 24 27.21 -13.65 0.70
CA GLU A 24 27.50 -12.22 0.97
C GLU A 24 26.34 -11.30 0.55
N VAL A 25 25.57 -11.69 -0.45
CA VAL A 25 24.37 -11.02 -0.92
C VAL A 25 23.26 -10.96 0.16
N LEU A 26 23.07 -12.01 0.97
CA LEU A 26 22.07 -12.01 2.05
C LEU A 26 22.48 -11.13 3.23
N LEU A 27 23.78 -11.05 3.53
CA LEU A 27 24.32 -10.17 4.58
C LEU A 27 24.08 -8.68 4.28
N MET A 28 23.91 -8.30 3.02
CA MET A 28 23.60 -6.92 2.61
C MET A 28 22.18 -6.48 2.96
N TYR A 29 21.28 -7.42 3.30
CA TYR A 29 19.85 -7.17 3.56
C TYR A 29 19.43 -7.53 4.99
N THR A 30 20.33 -7.39 5.97
CA THR A 30 20.04 -7.68 7.37
C THR A 30 20.06 -6.40 8.22
N ILE A 31 19.16 -6.35 9.19
CA ILE A 31 19.19 -5.35 10.27
C ILE A 31 19.55 -6.09 11.55
N LYS A 32 20.50 -5.56 12.33
CA LYS A 32 20.83 -6.15 13.63
C LYS A 32 19.56 -6.19 14.51
N PRO A 33 19.32 -7.29 15.26
CA PRO A 33 18.10 -7.44 16.05
C PRO A 33 17.83 -6.26 16.99
N GLU A 34 18.84 -5.76 17.69
CA GLU A 34 18.70 -4.64 18.62
C GLU A 34 18.24 -3.37 17.89
N LYS A 35 18.78 -3.15 16.67
CA LYS A 35 18.42 -2.01 15.83
C LYS A 35 17.01 -2.13 15.27
N LEU A 36 16.60 -3.32 14.86
CA LEU A 36 15.24 -3.61 14.41
C LEU A 36 14.24 -3.33 15.55
N GLU A 37 14.54 -3.81 16.75
CA GLU A 37 13.70 -3.58 17.93
C GLU A 37 13.54 -2.08 18.25
N GLU A 38 14.63 -1.29 18.21
CA GLU A 38 14.57 0.16 18.39
C GLU A 38 13.68 0.84 17.34
N ILE A 39 13.80 0.45 16.06
CA ILE A 39 13.00 1.00 14.97
C ILE A 39 11.51 0.68 15.21
N LEU A 40 11.18 -0.57 15.44
CA LEU A 40 9.81 -1.02 15.64
C LEU A 40 9.16 -0.38 16.87
N LYS A 41 9.89 -0.28 18.00
CA LYS A 41 9.44 0.45 19.20
C LYS A 41 9.18 1.94 18.95
N SER A 42 9.87 2.56 18.00
CA SER A 42 9.69 3.98 17.71
C SER A 42 8.33 4.30 17.06
N PHE A 43 7.64 3.31 16.50
CA PHE A 43 6.38 3.49 15.76
C PHE A 43 5.25 4.00 16.68
N GLN A 44 5.16 3.52 17.93
CA GLN A 44 4.13 3.91 18.89
C GLN A 44 4.12 5.41 19.25
N ASN A 45 5.22 6.11 19.00
CA ASN A 45 5.33 7.54 19.28
C ASN A 45 5.02 8.39 18.06
N ARG A 46 4.69 7.78 16.91
CA ARG A 46 4.41 8.49 15.66
C ARG A 46 2.94 8.81 15.50
N ARG A 47 2.67 9.99 14.97
CA ARG A 47 1.33 10.43 14.58
C ARG A 47 1.31 10.74 13.10
N ILE A 48 0.51 10.01 12.34
CA ILE A 48 0.45 10.09 10.88
C ILE A 48 -0.92 10.59 10.47
N ILE A 49 -0.95 11.61 9.62
CA ILE A 49 -2.16 11.96 8.87
C ILE A 49 -2.19 11.10 7.62
N VAL A 50 -3.28 10.36 7.42
CA VAL A 50 -3.57 9.64 6.18
C VAL A 50 -4.65 10.43 5.45
N LEU A 51 -4.30 11.04 4.34
CA LEU A 51 -5.23 11.75 3.46
C LEU A 51 -5.43 10.93 2.19
N GLY A 52 -6.66 10.52 1.89
CA GLY A 52 -6.88 9.77 0.66
C GLY A 52 -8.28 9.25 0.46
N ASP A 53 -8.46 8.51 -0.63
CA ASP A 53 -9.72 7.94 -1.04
C ASP A 53 -10.13 6.78 -0.13
N ILE A 54 -11.20 6.99 0.65
CA ILE A 54 -11.77 5.99 1.55
C ILE A 54 -12.73 5.11 0.76
N MET A 55 -12.66 3.80 0.96
CA MET A 55 -13.58 2.86 0.34
C MET A 55 -13.97 1.71 1.27
N LEU A 56 -15.08 1.08 0.97
CA LEU A 56 -15.56 -0.13 1.61
C LEU A 56 -15.33 -1.31 0.66
N ASP A 57 -14.65 -2.34 1.14
CA ASP A 57 -14.56 -3.63 0.47
C ASP A 57 -15.62 -4.55 1.07
N GLU A 58 -16.56 -5.01 0.24
CA GLU A 58 -17.60 -5.96 0.60
C GLU A 58 -17.31 -7.30 -0.05
N TYR A 59 -17.37 -8.36 0.74
CA TYR A 59 -17.18 -9.73 0.28
C TYR A 59 -18.47 -10.52 0.48
N LEU A 60 -19.07 -10.94 -0.63
CA LEU A 60 -20.24 -11.83 -0.64
C LEU A 60 -19.78 -13.25 -0.97
N TRP A 61 -19.78 -14.09 0.05
CA TRP A 61 -19.38 -15.50 -0.10
C TRP A 61 -20.61 -16.38 -0.20
N GLY A 62 -20.66 -17.26 -1.20
CA GLY A 62 -21.78 -18.12 -1.44
C GLY A 62 -21.44 -19.41 -2.15
N LYS A 63 -22.47 -20.13 -2.56
CA LYS A 63 -22.38 -21.35 -3.36
C LYS A 63 -22.99 -21.13 -4.73
N VAL A 64 -22.31 -21.62 -5.77
CA VAL A 64 -22.85 -21.69 -7.12
C VAL A 64 -23.42 -23.09 -7.30
N GLN A 65 -24.75 -23.21 -7.39
CA GLN A 65 -25.42 -24.51 -7.52
C GLN A 65 -26.12 -24.69 -8.86
N ARG A 66 -26.47 -23.60 -9.54
CA ARG A 66 -27.25 -23.63 -10.77
C ARG A 66 -26.96 -22.44 -11.67
N ILE A 67 -27.25 -22.61 -12.94
CA ILE A 67 -27.32 -21.53 -13.92
C ILE A 67 -28.73 -20.91 -13.90
N SER A 68 -28.80 -19.59 -14.10
CA SER A 68 -30.08 -18.89 -14.17
C SER A 68 -30.91 -19.40 -15.36
N PRO A 69 -32.23 -19.60 -15.19
CA PRO A 69 -33.13 -19.86 -16.34
C PRO A 69 -33.35 -18.63 -17.22
N GLU A 70 -33.02 -17.41 -16.73
CA GLU A 70 -33.23 -16.15 -17.45
C GLU A 70 -32.07 -15.79 -18.37
N ALA A 71 -30.83 -16.25 -18.03
CA ALA A 71 -29.61 -15.98 -18.78
C ALA A 71 -28.52 -17.01 -18.43
N PRO A 72 -27.50 -17.23 -19.29
CA PRO A 72 -26.42 -18.18 -19.03
C PRO A 72 -25.40 -17.64 -18.00
N VAL A 73 -25.90 -17.26 -16.82
CA VAL A 73 -25.11 -16.73 -15.70
C VAL A 73 -25.30 -17.59 -14.45
N PRO A 74 -24.25 -17.77 -13.61
CA PRO A 74 -24.36 -18.51 -12.36
C PRO A 74 -25.25 -17.77 -11.35
N ILE A 75 -26.07 -18.51 -10.63
CA ILE A 75 -26.78 -18.03 -9.44
C ILE A 75 -25.91 -18.31 -8.23
N ILE A 76 -25.63 -17.29 -7.44
CA ILE A 76 -24.84 -17.38 -6.21
C ILE A 76 -25.78 -17.21 -5.02
N GLU A 77 -25.90 -18.26 -4.23
CA GLU A 77 -26.62 -18.22 -2.95
C GLU A 77 -25.68 -17.69 -1.88
N VAL A 78 -25.83 -16.41 -1.50
CA VAL A 78 -24.96 -15.75 -0.52
C VAL A 78 -25.21 -16.31 0.87
N ASN A 79 -24.16 -16.82 1.50
CA ASN A 79 -24.18 -17.40 2.84
C ASN A 79 -23.58 -16.48 3.91
N SER A 80 -22.66 -15.61 3.51
CA SER A 80 -22.03 -14.65 4.43
C SER A 80 -21.61 -13.39 3.70
N THR A 81 -21.63 -12.28 4.45
CA THR A 81 -21.15 -10.99 4.02
C THR A 81 -20.07 -10.53 5.00
N ASP A 82 -18.93 -10.11 4.48
CA ASP A 82 -17.82 -9.52 5.25
C ASP A 82 -17.51 -8.14 4.70
N TYR A 83 -17.25 -7.18 5.60
CA TYR A 83 -16.91 -5.80 5.25
C TYR A 83 -15.52 -5.45 5.76
N ARG A 84 -14.71 -4.82 4.91
CA ARG A 84 -13.36 -4.38 5.25
C ARG A 84 -13.14 -2.93 4.82
N LEU A 85 -12.30 -2.26 5.58
CA LEU A 85 -11.83 -0.92 5.22
C LEU A 85 -10.82 -1.03 4.07
N GLY A 86 -11.01 -0.23 3.01
CA GLY A 86 -10.15 -0.21 1.83
C GLY A 86 -9.57 1.19 1.56
N GLY A 87 -8.62 1.27 0.64
CA GLY A 87 -7.93 2.51 0.29
C GLY A 87 -7.25 3.18 1.48
N ALA A 88 -7.40 4.48 1.62
CA ALA A 88 -6.81 5.24 2.72
C ALA A 88 -7.19 4.70 4.11
N ALA A 89 -8.39 4.13 4.26
CA ALA A 89 -8.79 3.50 5.53
C ALA A 89 -8.02 2.19 5.80
N ASN A 90 -7.63 1.43 4.78
CA ASN A 90 -6.75 0.27 4.94
C ASN A 90 -5.33 0.68 5.33
N VAL A 91 -4.78 1.75 4.73
CA VAL A 91 -3.49 2.33 5.15
C VAL A 91 -3.55 2.76 6.61
N ALA A 92 -4.63 3.43 7.01
CA ALA A 92 -4.84 3.85 8.40
C ALA A 92 -4.88 2.65 9.36
N MET A 93 -5.52 1.54 8.96
CA MET A 93 -5.52 0.28 9.72
C MET A 93 -4.13 -0.32 9.86
N ASN A 94 -3.35 -0.36 8.77
CA ASN A 94 -1.97 -0.88 8.81
C ASN A 94 -1.10 -0.07 9.77
N LEU A 95 -1.16 1.26 9.70
CA LEU A 95 -0.44 2.14 10.62
C LEU A 95 -0.86 1.93 12.08
N SER A 96 -2.17 1.80 12.34
CA SER A 96 -2.70 1.54 13.69
C SER A 96 -2.25 0.17 14.22
N ALA A 97 -2.25 -0.87 13.39
CA ALA A 97 -1.74 -2.19 13.76
C ALA A 97 -0.23 -2.20 14.07
N LEU A 98 0.51 -1.24 13.50
CA LEU A 98 1.91 -0.96 13.82
C LEU A 98 2.06 0.02 15.01
N ASN A 99 1.00 0.20 15.82
CA ASN A 99 0.96 1.02 17.02
C ASN A 99 1.15 2.53 16.79
N ALA A 100 1.03 3.05 15.58
CA ALA A 100 1.08 4.47 15.32
C ALA A 100 -0.29 5.14 15.61
N LYS A 101 -0.26 6.42 16.00
CA LYS A 101 -1.47 7.25 16.08
C LYS A 101 -1.84 7.75 14.69
N VAL A 102 -3.10 7.60 14.30
CA VAL A 102 -3.55 7.89 12.94
C VAL A 102 -4.71 8.88 12.93
N ASP A 103 -4.59 9.92 12.13
CA ASP A 103 -5.67 10.82 11.76
C ASP A 103 -6.07 10.52 10.30
N LEU A 104 -7.13 9.74 10.10
CA LEU A 104 -7.67 9.44 8.78
C LEU A 104 -8.50 10.63 8.28
N VAL A 105 -8.19 11.12 7.07
CA VAL A 105 -8.87 12.24 6.43
C VAL A 105 -9.32 11.83 5.03
N GLY A 106 -10.62 11.96 4.75
CA GLY A 106 -11.18 11.60 3.47
C GLY A 106 -12.66 11.91 3.35
N VAL A 107 -13.28 11.44 2.26
CA VAL A 107 -14.69 11.70 1.94
C VAL A 107 -15.43 10.39 1.76
N CYS A 108 -16.64 10.32 2.31
CA CYS A 108 -17.64 9.29 2.06
C CYS A 108 -18.93 9.92 1.52
N GLY A 109 -19.78 9.13 0.93
CA GLY A 109 -21.17 9.51 0.69
C GLY A 109 -21.95 9.66 2.00
N LYS A 110 -23.21 10.08 1.90
CA LYS A 110 -24.13 10.08 3.03
C LYS A 110 -25.09 8.89 2.90
N ASP A 111 -24.56 7.67 3.11
CA ASP A 111 -25.23 6.41 2.84
C ASP A 111 -24.89 5.33 3.87
N ALA A 112 -25.56 4.18 3.78
CA ALA A 112 -25.35 3.06 4.69
C ALA A 112 -23.91 2.50 4.67
N GLN A 113 -23.20 2.63 3.53
CA GLN A 113 -21.81 2.18 3.41
C GLN A 113 -20.87 3.05 4.24
N ALA A 114 -21.14 4.36 4.29
CA ALA A 114 -20.41 5.26 5.18
C ALA A 114 -20.62 4.90 6.65
N GLU A 115 -21.85 4.56 7.05
CA GLU A 115 -22.15 4.12 8.42
C GLU A 115 -21.35 2.86 8.79
N ILE A 116 -21.27 1.89 7.88
CA ILE A 116 -20.45 0.68 8.07
C ILE A 116 -18.97 1.04 8.26
N ILE A 117 -18.43 1.96 7.46
CA ILE A 117 -17.03 2.43 7.60
C ILE A 117 -16.82 3.02 9.00
N ILE A 118 -17.74 3.90 9.46
CA ILE A 118 -17.64 4.52 10.79
C ILE A 118 -17.69 3.47 11.90
N GLU A 119 -18.57 2.47 11.79
CA GLU A 119 -18.63 1.37 12.75
C GLU A 119 -17.35 0.53 12.77
N LEU A 120 -16.77 0.23 11.60
CA LEU A 120 -15.52 -0.50 11.50
C LEU A 120 -14.34 0.26 12.09
N LEU A 121 -14.28 1.59 11.91
CA LEU A 121 -13.28 2.44 12.56
C LEU A 121 -13.47 2.45 14.08
N LYS A 122 -14.70 2.62 14.54
CA LYS A 122 -15.02 2.63 15.98
C LYS A 122 -14.65 1.31 16.68
N LYS A 123 -14.91 0.16 16.04
CA LYS A 123 -14.51 -1.17 16.55
C LYS A 123 -13.00 -1.31 16.74
N ARG A 124 -12.21 -0.46 16.07
CA ARG A 124 -10.73 -0.42 16.12
C ARG A 124 -10.20 0.78 16.90
N GLU A 125 -11.07 1.47 17.65
CA GLU A 125 -10.73 2.67 18.42
C GLU A 125 -10.11 3.79 17.59
N MET A 126 -10.40 3.80 16.28
CA MET A 126 -9.93 4.82 15.36
C MET A 126 -10.91 5.98 15.25
N SER A 127 -10.38 7.21 15.22
CA SER A 127 -11.19 8.41 15.08
C SER A 127 -11.77 8.58 13.68
N ALA A 128 -13.05 8.91 13.58
CA ALA A 128 -13.72 9.29 12.35
C ALA A 128 -13.83 10.82 12.16
N ALA A 129 -13.17 11.62 13.00
CA ALA A 129 -13.31 13.09 13.00
C ALA A 129 -12.81 13.77 11.70
N GLY A 130 -11.97 13.10 10.92
CA GLY A 130 -11.47 13.56 9.62
C GLY A 130 -12.29 13.05 8.43
N ILE A 131 -13.41 12.36 8.65
CA ILE A 131 -14.27 11.88 7.56
C ILE A 131 -15.35 12.92 7.28
N PHE A 132 -15.38 13.39 6.03
CA PHE A 132 -16.35 14.35 5.53
C PHE A 132 -17.39 13.64 4.67
N PHE A 133 -18.62 14.13 4.69
CA PHE A 133 -19.73 13.52 3.95
C PHE A 133 -20.15 14.41 2.79
N ASP A 134 -20.15 13.81 1.59
CA ASP A 134 -20.62 14.43 0.37
C ASP A 134 -21.91 13.73 -0.09
N PRO A 135 -23.11 14.39 0.07
CA PRO A 135 -24.37 13.77 -0.31
C PRO A 135 -24.55 13.64 -1.83
N SER A 136 -23.70 14.28 -2.62
CA SER A 136 -23.79 14.23 -4.09
C SER A 136 -23.19 12.98 -4.71
N ARG A 137 -22.43 12.19 -3.93
CA ARG A 137 -21.75 10.98 -4.37
C ARG A 137 -22.05 9.77 -3.49
N PRO A 138 -21.96 8.55 -4.04
CA PRO A 138 -21.96 7.34 -3.21
C PRO A 138 -20.61 7.19 -2.48
N THR A 139 -20.62 6.54 -1.33
CA THR A 139 -19.40 5.96 -0.75
C THR A 139 -18.82 4.93 -1.72
N THR A 140 -17.52 5.01 -2.00
CA THR A 140 -16.86 4.03 -2.87
C THR A 140 -16.98 2.63 -2.28
N LEU A 141 -17.62 1.73 -3.03
CA LEU A 141 -17.86 0.34 -2.64
C LEU A 141 -17.29 -0.61 -3.69
N LYS A 142 -16.52 -1.58 -3.25
CA LYS A 142 -15.98 -2.68 -4.07
C LYS A 142 -16.55 -4.01 -3.58
N THR A 143 -17.61 -4.48 -4.22
CA THR A 143 -18.25 -5.76 -3.87
C THR A 143 -17.58 -6.90 -4.64
N ARG A 144 -16.97 -7.83 -3.91
CA ARG A 144 -16.38 -9.06 -4.45
C ARG A 144 -17.30 -10.23 -4.14
N ILE A 145 -17.76 -10.87 -5.19
CA ILE A 145 -18.68 -12.01 -5.12
C ILE A 145 -17.92 -13.28 -5.48
N GLY A 146 -17.94 -14.26 -4.60
CA GLY A 146 -17.18 -15.48 -4.80
C GLY A 146 -17.74 -16.72 -4.11
N SER A 147 -17.18 -17.85 -4.47
CA SER A 147 -17.31 -19.13 -3.76
C SER A 147 -16.11 -19.33 -2.82
N VAL A 148 -16.12 -20.41 -2.04
CA VAL A 148 -15.05 -20.73 -1.07
C VAL A 148 -13.64 -20.72 -1.68
N SER A 149 -13.51 -21.00 -2.99
CA SER A 149 -12.22 -21.16 -3.68
C SER A 149 -11.93 -20.15 -4.78
N GLN A 150 -12.92 -19.34 -5.21
CA GLN A 150 -12.74 -18.49 -6.38
C GLN A 150 -13.63 -17.22 -6.33
N GLN A 151 -13.02 -16.07 -6.61
CA GLN A 151 -13.77 -14.85 -6.92
C GLN A 151 -14.39 -14.98 -8.32
N ILE A 152 -15.70 -14.67 -8.42
CA ILE A 152 -16.47 -14.83 -9.65
C ILE A 152 -16.62 -13.48 -10.35
N VAL A 153 -16.95 -12.43 -9.61
CA VAL A 153 -17.15 -11.08 -10.17
C VAL A 153 -16.82 -10.03 -9.12
N ARG A 154 -16.42 -8.83 -9.58
CA ARG A 154 -16.32 -7.63 -8.76
C ARG A 154 -17.23 -6.55 -9.32
N LEU A 155 -17.99 -5.91 -8.45
CA LEU A 155 -18.84 -4.76 -8.75
C LEU A 155 -18.24 -3.54 -8.04
N ASP A 156 -17.96 -2.48 -8.80
CA ASP A 156 -17.45 -1.23 -8.26
C ASP A 156 -18.55 -0.17 -8.38
N ARG A 157 -18.97 0.41 -7.23
CA ARG A 157 -19.86 1.57 -7.17
C ARG A 157 -19.05 2.75 -6.67
N GLU A 158 -18.78 3.69 -7.53
CA GLU A 158 -17.87 4.80 -7.25
C GLU A 158 -18.22 6.02 -8.11
N ASP A 159 -17.82 7.19 -7.63
CA ASP A 159 -17.80 8.44 -8.36
C ASP A 159 -16.37 8.98 -8.38
N VAL A 160 -15.87 9.34 -9.55
CA VAL A 160 -14.51 9.84 -9.75
C VAL A 160 -14.47 11.35 -10.01
N THR A 161 -15.62 12.03 -9.98
CA THR A 161 -15.68 13.48 -10.13
C THR A 161 -15.02 14.18 -8.92
N GLU A 162 -14.47 15.38 -9.13
CA GLU A 162 -13.89 16.14 -8.02
C GLU A 162 -14.94 16.45 -6.96
N ILE A 163 -14.53 16.43 -5.69
CA ILE A 163 -15.38 16.81 -4.56
C ILE A 163 -15.79 18.28 -4.62
N ASP A 164 -16.92 18.60 -3.99
CA ASP A 164 -17.42 19.98 -3.89
C ASP A 164 -16.39 20.91 -3.21
N THR A 165 -16.33 22.16 -3.69
CA THR A 165 -15.40 23.17 -3.20
C THR A 165 -15.57 23.45 -1.69
N ASN A 166 -16.78 23.35 -1.13
CA ASN A 166 -16.99 23.59 0.31
C ASN A 166 -16.43 22.43 1.12
N ILE A 167 -16.60 21.19 0.64
CA ILE A 167 -16.01 20.00 1.27
C ILE A 167 -14.49 20.09 1.22
N ARG A 168 -13.91 20.45 0.08
CA ARG A 168 -12.46 20.71 -0.05
C ARG A 168 -11.97 21.74 0.99
N LYS A 169 -12.67 22.86 1.16
CA LYS A 169 -12.33 23.87 2.17
C LYS A 169 -12.42 23.34 3.59
N GLN A 170 -13.43 22.52 3.91
CA GLN A 170 -13.57 21.91 5.24
C GLN A 170 -12.39 20.96 5.52
N ILE A 171 -12.02 20.11 4.56
CA ILE A 171 -10.86 19.22 4.64
C ILE A 171 -9.57 20.01 4.87
N PHE A 172 -9.32 21.04 4.07
CA PHE A 172 -8.14 21.88 4.22
C PHE A 172 -8.07 22.56 5.59
N ASN A 173 -9.18 23.12 6.07
CA ASN A 173 -9.26 23.75 7.38
C ASN A 173 -9.01 22.73 8.52
N TYR A 174 -9.47 21.50 8.36
CA TYR A 174 -9.21 20.44 9.32
C TYR A 174 -7.72 20.05 9.30
N LEU A 175 -7.15 19.82 8.10
CA LEU A 175 -5.73 19.52 7.95
C LEU A 175 -4.86 20.63 8.53
N ALA A 176 -5.19 21.91 8.32
CA ALA A 176 -4.44 23.03 8.88
C ALA A 176 -4.37 23.02 10.42
N LYS A 177 -5.39 22.47 11.09
CA LYS A 177 -5.41 22.32 12.56
C LYS A 177 -4.55 21.15 13.05
N ILE A 178 -4.55 20.01 12.32
CA ILE A 178 -3.87 18.79 12.79
C ILE A 178 -2.45 18.64 12.23
N MET A 179 -2.11 19.30 11.12
CA MET A 179 -0.78 19.21 10.48
C MET A 179 0.38 19.55 11.44
N PRO A 180 0.30 20.59 12.29
CA PRO A 180 1.36 20.86 13.26
C PRO A 180 1.66 19.71 14.22
N LEU A 181 0.65 18.88 14.49
CA LEU A 181 0.68 17.81 15.51
C LEU A 181 1.15 16.45 14.98
N CYS A 182 1.31 16.29 13.66
CA CYS A 182 1.74 15.04 13.07
C CYS A 182 3.26 14.99 12.84
N ASP A 183 3.79 13.78 12.61
CA ASP A 183 5.17 13.53 12.20
C ASP A 183 5.29 13.46 10.66
N ALA A 184 4.25 12.93 10.00
CA ALA A 184 4.19 12.81 8.56
C ALA A 184 2.76 12.92 8.02
N LEU A 185 2.67 13.29 6.75
CA LEU A 185 1.49 13.17 5.91
C LEU A 185 1.71 12.00 4.95
N LEU A 186 0.79 11.05 4.94
CA LEU A 186 0.70 9.99 3.95
C LEU A 186 -0.51 10.25 3.06
N ILE A 187 -0.28 10.32 1.75
CA ILE A 187 -1.33 10.51 0.75
C ILE A 187 -1.57 9.19 0.04
N GLU A 188 -2.82 8.72 0.04
CA GLU A 188 -3.27 7.49 -0.59
C GLU A 188 -4.26 7.82 -1.71
N ASP A 189 -3.76 7.81 -2.95
CA ASP A 189 -4.50 8.24 -4.13
C ASP A 189 -5.04 7.04 -4.92
N TYR A 190 -6.36 6.97 -5.09
CA TYR A 190 -7.04 5.99 -5.94
C TYR A 190 -7.81 6.64 -7.09
N ASN A 191 -7.60 7.93 -7.35
CA ASN A 191 -8.29 8.74 -8.34
C ASN A 191 -9.83 8.68 -8.20
N LYS A 192 -10.33 8.84 -6.95
CA LYS A 192 -11.78 8.86 -6.67
C LYS A 192 -12.30 10.28 -6.40
N GLY A 193 -11.61 11.29 -6.91
CA GLY A 193 -12.06 12.68 -6.92
C GLY A 193 -11.79 13.49 -5.67
N LEU A 194 -11.26 12.90 -4.59
CA LEU A 194 -10.82 13.66 -3.40
C LEU A 194 -9.58 14.47 -3.75
N LEU A 195 -8.57 13.83 -4.30
CA LEU A 195 -7.25 14.39 -4.54
C LEU A 195 -7.21 15.12 -5.88
N SER A 196 -7.83 16.31 -5.92
CA SER A 196 -7.70 17.23 -7.05
C SER A 196 -6.37 17.97 -7.03
N PHE A 197 -5.92 18.47 -8.19
CA PHE A 197 -4.71 19.28 -8.30
C PHE A 197 -4.66 20.42 -7.26
N ASN A 198 -5.77 21.11 -7.06
CA ASN A 198 -5.84 22.22 -6.11
C ASN A 198 -5.67 21.74 -4.66
N LEU A 199 -6.33 20.63 -4.26
CA LEU A 199 -6.18 20.11 -2.90
C LEU A 199 -4.77 19.59 -2.66
N ILE A 200 -4.20 18.85 -3.61
CA ILE A 200 -2.82 18.35 -3.52
C ILE A 200 -1.86 19.52 -3.32
N THR A 201 -1.95 20.55 -4.16
CA THR A 201 -1.09 21.74 -4.07
C THR A 201 -1.20 22.41 -2.71
N ASP A 202 -2.42 22.70 -2.25
CA ASP A 202 -2.68 23.36 -0.97
C ASP A 202 -2.09 22.54 0.20
N VAL A 203 -2.28 21.22 0.18
CA VAL A 203 -1.83 20.31 1.24
C VAL A 203 -0.32 20.14 1.25
N LEU A 204 0.33 20.04 0.09
CA LEU A 204 1.79 19.98 0.00
C LEU A 204 2.44 21.28 0.50
N GLN A 205 1.86 22.45 0.17
CA GLN A 205 2.32 23.74 0.72
C GLN A 205 2.15 23.81 2.24
N LEU A 206 1.04 23.27 2.75
CA LEU A 206 0.80 23.19 4.20
C LEU A 206 1.83 22.28 4.89
N ALA A 207 2.12 21.11 4.31
CA ALA A 207 3.14 20.19 4.83
C ALA A 207 4.53 20.83 4.82
N LEU A 208 4.89 21.53 3.75
CA LEU A 208 6.14 22.27 3.64
C LEU A 208 6.26 23.37 4.70
N LYS A 209 5.19 24.17 4.91
CA LYS A 209 5.13 25.21 5.95
C LYS A 209 5.45 24.66 7.33
N TYR A 210 4.95 23.47 7.66
CA TYR A 210 5.17 22.83 8.96
C TYR A 210 6.34 21.82 8.94
N LYS A 211 7.11 21.76 7.83
CA LYS A 211 8.28 20.88 7.64
C LYS A 211 7.94 19.41 7.91
N LYS A 212 6.77 18.97 7.45
CA LYS A 212 6.32 17.60 7.61
C LYS A 212 6.80 16.74 6.44
N MET A 213 7.23 15.54 6.74
CA MET A 213 7.53 14.52 5.74
C MET A 213 6.26 14.16 4.99
N VAL A 214 6.35 14.01 3.66
CA VAL A 214 5.24 13.55 2.81
C VAL A 214 5.63 12.26 2.12
N ALA A 215 4.80 11.22 2.31
CA ALA A 215 4.85 9.97 1.56
C ALA A 215 3.58 9.85 0.71
N VAL A 216 3.72 9.36 -0.51
CA VAL A 216 2.60 9.24 -1.46
C VAL A 216 2.56 7.84 -2.07
N ASP A 217 1.39 7.20 -2.02
CA ASP A 217 1.02 6.08 -2.87
C ASP A 217 0.11 6.61 -3.99
N PRO A 218 0.64 6.82 -5.20
CA PRO A 218 -0.06 7.58 -6.21
C PRO A 218 -0.87 6.70 -7.17
N LYS A 219 -1.87 7.31 -7.84
CA LYS A 219 -2.41 6.83 -9.11
C LYS A 219 -1.97 7.73 -10.26
N TYR A 220 -1.78 7.13 -11.43
CA TYR A 220 -1.11 7.74 -12.59
C TYR A 220 -1.69 9.09 -13.04
N LEU A 221 -2.98 9.38 -12.80
CA LEU A 221 -3.59 10.65 -13.22
C LEU A 221 -3.00 11.87 -12.50
N ASN A 222 -2.63 11.71 -11.23
CA ASN A 222 -2.14 12.82 -10.40
C ASN A 222 -0.62 12.82 -10.19
N PHE A 223 0.15 11.93 -10.85
CA PHE A 223 1.59 11.83 -10.63
C PHE A 223 2.30 13.18 -10.67
N SER A 224 2.07 13.98 -11.71
CA SER A 224 2.72 15.30 -11.89
C SER A 224 2.39 16.29 -10.78
N SER A 225 1.35 16.07 -9.99
CA SER A 225 0.93 16.96 -8.90
C SER A 225 1.74 16.75 -7.61
N TYR A 226 2.50 15.66 -7.49
CA TYR A 226 3.23 15.28 -6.29
C TYR A 226 4.72 15.66 -6.33
N GLY A 227 5.09 16.71 -7.03
CA GLY A 227 6.48 17.17 -7.07
C GLY A 227 7.02 17.58 -5.71
N GLY A 228 8.31 17.29 -5.45
CA GLY A 228 9.02 17.68 -4.23
C GLY A 228 8.71 16.85 -2.98
N VAL A 229 7.97 15.75 -3.08
CA VAL A 229 7.67 14.87 -1.95
C VAL A 229 8.89 14.03 -1.54
N GLU A 230 8.90 13.59 -0.27
CA GLU A 230 10.03 12.84 0.27
C GLU A 230 10.03 11.38 -0.17
N ILE A 231 8.87 10.72 -0.14
CA ILE A 231 8.69 9.33 -0.62
C ILE A 231 7.55 9.29 -1.63
N PHE A 232 7.82 8.70 -2.78
CA PHE A 232 6.84 8.46 -3.83
C PHE A 232 6.90 6.99 -4.23
N LYS A 233 5.79 6.23 -4.03
CA LYS A 233 5.78 4.77 -4.16
C LYS A 233 4.77 4.28 -5.20
N PRO A 234 4.99 4.44 -6.48
CA PRO A 234 4.19 3.75 -7.48
C PRO A 234 4.54 2.25 -7.55
N ASN A 235 3.64 1.46 -8.12
CA ASN A 235 4.03 0.16 -8.63
C ASN A 235 4.53 0.27 -10.08
N PHE A 236 5.17 -0.80 -10.56
CA PHE A 236 5.76 -0.84 -11.90
C PHE A 236 4.75 -0.53 -13.02
N ARG A 237 3.51 -1.06 -12.91
CA ARG A 237 2.45 -0.83 -13.91
C ARG A 237 1.92 0.60 -13.87
N GLU A 238 1.84 1.21 -12.71
CA GLU A 238 1.44 2.62 -12.56
C GLU A 238 2.48 3.54 -13.18
N LEU A 239 3.76 3.20 -13.04
CA LEU A 239 4.84 3.94 -13.68
C LEU A 239 4.76 3.83 -15.21
N GLU A 240 4.60 2.61 -15.76
CA GLU A 240 4.36 2.41 -17.20
C GLU A 240 3.14 3.20 -17.71
N SER A 241 2.04 3.14 -16.96
CA SER A 241 0.80 3.85 -17.32
C SER A 241 0.97 5.37 -17.35
N TYR A 242 1.74 5.93 -16.41
CA TYR A 242 2.04 7.35 -16.39
C TYR A 242 2.98 7.78 -17.54
N LEU A 243 3.99 6.97 -17.84
CA LEU A 243 4.93 7.26 -18.92
C LEU A 243 4.32 7.00 -20.32
N GLY A 244 3.19 6.30 -20.39
CA GLY A 244 2.48 6.00 -21.64
C GLY A 244 3.18 4.95 -22.51
N SER A 245 4.19 4.22 -21.98
CA SER A 245 4.96 3.19 -22.67
C SER A 245 5.35 2.07 -21.73
N LYS A 246 5.57 0.86 -22.30
CA LYS A 246 6.18 -0.25 -21.57
C LYS A 246 7.70 -0.13 -21.64
N PHE A 247 8.37 -0.54 -20.57
CA PHE A 247 9.81 -0.62 -20.56
C PHE A 247 10.30 -1.78 -21.46
N THR A 248 11.34 -1.52 -22.23
CA THR A 248 11.92 -2.50 -23.16
C THR A 248 12.82 -3.51 -22.45
N ASP A 249 13.52 -3.05 -21.42
CA ASP A 249 14.46 -3.83 -20.61
C ASP A 249 14.67 -3.16 -19.23
N GLN A 250 15.56 -3.73 -18.44
CA GLN A 250 15.87 -3.22 -17.09
C GLN A 250 16.55 -1.84 -17.13
N ASP A 251 17.45 -1.61 -18.08
CA ASP A 251 18.18 -0.33 -18.20
C ASP A 251 17.22 0.81 -18.58
N ASP A 252 16.27 0.55 -19.46
CA ASP A 252 15.22 1.48 -19.83
C ASP A 252 14.33 1.83 -18.64
N PHE A 253 13.93 0.84 -17.84
CA PHE A 253 13.17 1.05 -16.60
C PHE A 253 13.95 1.93 -15.63
N GLU A 254 15.21 1.60 -15.33
CA GLU A 254 16.00 2.33 -14.33
C GLU A 254 16.27 3.77 -14.78
N ARG A 255 16.60 3.98 -16.04
CA ARG A 255 16.79 5.32 -16.62
C ARG A 255 15.50 6.15 -16.54
N SER A 256 14.37 5.59 -17.00
CA SER A 256 13.10 6.31 -17.04
C SER A 256 12.57 6.64 -15.65
N ALA A 257 12.75 5.74 -14.68
CA ALA A 257 12.37 5.96 -13.29
C ALA A 257 13.23 7.06 -12.64
N GLU A 258 14.55 7.06 -12.88
CA GLU A 258 15.44 8.11 -12.37
C GLU A 258 15.17 9.47 -13.00
N GLU A 259 14.91 9.52 -14.31
CA GLU A 259 14.49 10.76 -15.00
C GLU A 259 13.20 11.32 -14.44
N LEU A 260 12.22 10.46 -14.14
CA LEU A 260 10.97 10.86 -13.47
C LEU A 260 11.25 11.43 -12.08
N ARG A 261 12.04 10.73 -11.27
CA ARG A 261 12.41 11.17 -9.92
C ARG A 261 13.04 12.57 -9.96
N GLN A 262 13.99 12.78 -10.85
CA GLN A 262 14.68 14.07 -11.02
C GLN A 262 13.72 15.16 -11.48
N ARG A 263 12.94 14.92 -12.55
CA ARG A 263 11.96 15.87 -13.09
C ARG A 263 10.96 16.35 -12.06
N MET A 264 10.50 15.44 -11.20
CA MET A 264 9.55 15.74 -10.12
C MET A 264 10.22 16.19 -8.83
N SER A 265 11.56 16.24 -8.77
CA SER A 265 12.31 16.56 -7.53
C SER A 265 11.92 15.67 -6.34
N ILE A 266 11.60 14.40 -6.59
CA ILE A 266 11.28 13.40 -5.56
C ILE A 266 12.59 12.99 -4.88
N LYS A 267 12.60 12.96 -3.54
CA LYS A 267 13.80 12.53 -2.81
C LYS A 267 14.04 11.03 -2.94
N HIS A 268 13.00 10.23 -2.74
CA HIS A 268 13.04 8.77 -2.85
C HIS A 268 11.86 8.27 -3.68
N LEU A 269 12.14 7.72 -4.86
CA LEU A 269 11.17 6.98 -5.65
C LEU A 269 11.35 5.49 -5.33
N VAL A 270 10.28 4.87 -4.85
CA VAL A 270 10.24 3.45 -4.48
C VAL A 270 9.28 2.72 -5.41
N VAL A 271 9.79 1.95 -6.36
CA VAL A 271 8.95 1.23 -7.33
C VAL A 271 8.77 -0.21 -6.89
N THR A 272 7.51 -0.59 -6.55
CA THR A 272 7.19 -2.00 -6.22
C THR A 272 6.92 -2.81 -7.48
N LYS A 273 7.50 -4.03 -7.56
CA LYS A 273 7.44 -4.90 -8.76
C LYS A 273 6.96 -6.32 -8.42
N GLY A 274 5.99 -6.43 -7.54
CA GLY A 274 5.37 -7.70 -7.15
C GLY A 274 6.39 -8.73 -6.63
N SER A 275 6.45 -9.90 -7.24
CA SER A 275 7.37 -10.99 -6.85
C SER A 275 8.85 -10.65 -7.03
N GLU A 276 9.19 -9.64 -7.82
CA GLU A 276 10.57 -9.17 -7.96
C GLU A 276 10.99 -8.26 -6.79
N GLY A 277 10.07 -7.83 -5.93
CA GLY A 277 10.37 -6.96 -4.78
C GLY A 277 10.23 -5.47 -5.10
N MET A 278 11.23 -4.66 -4.80
CA MET A 278 11.18 -3.21 -5.02
C MET A 278 12.53 -2.61 -5.43
N TYR A 279 12.46 -1.49 -6.14
CA TYR A 279 13.60 -0.70 -6.60
C TYR A 279 13.60 0.66 -5.92
N LEU A 280 14.75 1.09 -5.43
CA LEU A 280 14.96 2.35 -4.75
C LEU A 280 15.80 3.29 -5.61
N PHE A 281 15.23 4.44 -5.95
CA PHE A 281 15.90 5.52 -6.64
C PHE A 281 16.01 6.70 -5.66
N SER A 282 17.22 7.17 -5.41
CA SER A 282 17.47 8.24 -4.42
C SER A 282 18.51 9.21 -4.95
N GLU A 283 18.40 10.46 -4.53
CA GLU A 283 19.34 11.49 -4.93
C GLU A 283 20.80 11.09 -4.62
N ASN A 284 21.66 11.20 -5.65
CA ASN A 284 23.12 10.92 -5.56
C ASN A 284 23.47 9.50 -5.08
N LYS A 285 22.57 8.51 -5.29
CA LYS A 285 22.82 7.12 -4.98
C LYS A 285 22.57 6.23 -6.20
N PRO A 286 23.30 5.11 -6.33
CA PRO A 286 22.98 4.12 -7.33
C PRO A 286 21.60 3.51 -7.04
N VAL A 287 20.94 3.03 -8.09
CA VAL A 287 19.70 2.26 -7.98
C VAL A 287 19.95 1.02 -7.12
N LYS A 288 19.06 0.76 -6.17
CA LYS A 288 19.14 -0.42 -5.31
C LYS A 288 17.91 -1.28 -5.50
N HIS A 289 18.11 -2.53 -5.86
CA HIS A 289 17.07 -3.55 -5.91
C HIS A 289 17.01 -4.31 -4.59
N LEU A 290 15.83 -4.45 -4.01
CA LEU A 290 15.53 -5.29 -2.86
C LEU A 290 14.61 -6.43 -3.33
N PRO A 291 15.10 -7.69 -3.38
CA PRO A 291 14.28 -8.82 -3.80
C PRO A 291 13.12 -9.06 -2.84
N SER A 292 12.04 -9.68 -3.29
CA SER A 292 10.91 -10.03 -2.43
C SER A 292 11.32 -11.11 -1.41
N PHE A 293 10.89 -10.93 -0.15
CA PHE A 293 11.04 -11.93 0.91
C PHE A 293 9.81 -12.84 1.06
N ALA A 294 8.79 -12.66 0.21
CA ALA A 294 7.59 -13.50 0.25
C ALA A 294 7.91 -14.94 -0.17
N ARG A 295 7.66 -15.91 0.74
CA ARG A 295 7.85 -17.36 0.50
C ARG A 295 6.58 -17.99 -0.06
N GLU A 296 5.44 -17.54 0.43
CA GLU A 296 4.12 -17.98 0.01
C GLU A 296 3.26 -16.76 -0.31
N VAL A 297 2.43 -16.85 -1.32
CA VAL A 297 1.53 -15.78 -1.74
C VAL A 297 0.11 -16.34 -1.82
N PHE A 298 -0.73 -15.92 -0.87
CA PHE A 298 -2.16 -16.24 -0.88
C PHE A 298 -2.97 -15.12 -1.52
N ASP A 299 -2.70 -13.87 -1.16
CA ASP A 299 -3.44 -12.72 -1.66
C ASP A 299 -2.55 -11.48 -1.66
N VAL A 300 -2.47 -10.81 -2.79
CA VAL A 300 -1.69 -9.58 -2.95
C VAL A 300 -2.49 -8.30 -2.64
N SER A 301 -3.77 -8.44 -2.29
CA SER A 301 -4.65 -7.29 -2.02
C SER A 301 -4.17 -6.53 -0.78
N GLY A 302 -3.95 -5.22 -0.91
CA GLY A 302 -3.49 -4.37 0.20
C GLY A 302 -1.99 -4.45 0.51
N ALA A 303 -1.20 -5.25 -0.24
CA ALA A 303 0.25 -5.30 -0.06
C ALA A 303 0.92 -3.93 -0.26
N GLY A 304 0.44 -3.13 -1.23
CA GLY A 304 0.89 -1.76 -1.46
C GLY A 304 0.67 -0.85 -0.25
N ASP A 305 -0.53 -0.95 0.36
CA ASP A 305 -0.92 -0.19 1.55
C ASP A 305 -0.06 -0.58 2.76
N THR A 306 0.27 -1.87 2.90
CA THR A 306 1.18 -2.36 3.94
C THR A 306 2.59 -1.83 3.73
N VAL A 307 3.09 -1.88 2.48
CA VAL A 307 4.43 -1.34 2.14
C VAL A 307 4.52 0.14 2.50
N ILE A 308 3.60 0.98 2.03
CA ILE A 308 3.69 2.42 2.26
C ILE A 308 3.56 2.77 3.75
N SER A 309 2.74 2.03 4.51
CA SER A 309 2.58 2.21 5.95
C SER A 309 3.86 1.91 6.71
N ALA A 310 4.45 0.72 6.52
CA ALA A 310 5.68 0.31 7.19
C ALA A 310 6.88 1.16 6.74
N LEU A 311 6.97 1.49 5.43
CA LEU A 311 7.99 2.35 4.85
C LEU A 311 7.98 3.74 5.50
N THR A 312 6.79 4.35 5.63
CA THR A 312 6.62 5.68 6.24
C THR A 312 7.09 5.69 7.69
N LEU A 313 6.65 4.72 8.50
CA LEU A 313 7.02 4.65 9.92
C LEU A 313 8.50 4.37 10.13
N ALA A 314 9.07 3.40 9.40
CA ALA A 314 10.47 3.06 9.52
C ALA A 314 11.39 4.20 9.05
N TYR A 315 11.01 4.91 7.99
CA TYR A 315 11.75 6.05 7.49
C TYR A 315 11.78 7.22 8.49
N LEU A 316 10.72 7.42 9.27
CA LEU A 316 10.67 8.47 10.31
C LEU A 316 11.68 8.24 11.44
N TYR A 317 12.19 7.03 11.62
CA TYR A 317 13.16 6.74 12.67
C TYR A 317 14.51 7.44 12.43
N ASN A 318 15.10 7.27 11.26
CA ASN A 318 16.46 7.76 11.00
C ASN A 318 16.67 8.31 9.58
N ARG A 319 15.61 8.43 8.78
CA ARG A 319 15.62 8.93 7.39
C ARG A 319 16.49 8.08 6.42
N GLN A 320 16.69 6.81 6.72
CA GLN A 320 17.41 5.87 5.86
C GLN A 320 16.41 5.03 5.06
N ILE A 321 16.30 5.33 3.77
CA ILE A 321 15.29 4.70 2.90
C ILE A 321 15.56 3.20 2.72
N GLU A 322 16.81 2.77 2.68
CA GLU A 322 17.18 1.36 2.50
C GLU A 322 16.71 0.51 3.68
N THR A 323 16.92 1.00 4.91
CA THR A 323 16.44 0.33 6.14
C THR A 323 14.91 0.30 6.17
N ALA A 324 14.27 1.42 5.83
CA ALA A 324 12.81 1.51 5.81
C ALA A 324 12.19 0.59 4.74
N ALA A 325 12.78 0.53 3.56
CA ALA A 325 12.34 -0.35 2.48
C ALA A 325 12.52 -1.83 2.82
N LEU A 326 13.59 -2.19 3.55
CA LEU A 326 13.77 -3.57 4.01
C LEU A 326 12.67 -3.98 4.98
N ILE A 327 12.32 -3.13 5.96
CA ILE A 327 11.22 -3.39 6.89
C ILE A 327 9.88 -3.48 6.13
N ALA A 328 9.63 -2.57 5.18
CA ALA A 328 8.43 -2.59 4.36
C ALA A 328 8.32 -3.86 3.49
N ASN A 329 9.43 -4.38 2.98
CA ASN A 329 9.47 -5.60 2.18
C ASN A 329 9.14 -6.84 3.02
N HIS A 330 9.68 -6.95 4.25
CA HIS A 330 9.28 -7.99 5.21
C HIS A 330 7.80 -7.87 5.60
N SER A 331 7.31 -6.64 5.82
CA SER A 331 5.89 -6.40 6.10
C SER A 331 5.00 -6.85 4.94
N ALA A 332 5.41 -6.58 3.69
CA ALA A 332 4.71 -7.06 2.50
C ALA A 332 4.70 -8.59 2.42
N ALA A 333 5.83 -9.25 2.71
CA ALA A 333 5.93 -10.71 2.72
C ALA A 333 4.95 -11.35 3.70
N VAL A 334 4.83 -10.79 4.91
CA VAL A 334 3.83 -11.23 5.90
C VAL A 334 2.40 -10.99 5.40
N ALA A 335 2.13 -9.81 4.80
CA ALA A 335 0.79 -9.47 4.33
C ALA A 335 0.30 -10.43 3.23
N VAL A 336 1.14 -10.70 2.21
CA VAL A 336 0.74 -11.55 1.08
C VAL A 336 0.61 -13.04 1.43
N ALA A 337 1.18 -13.47 2.56
CA ALA A 337 1.01 -14.82 3.10
C ALA A 337 -0.34 -15.02 3.81
N LYS A 338 -1.15 -13.97 3.97
CA LYS A 338 -2.47 -14.00 4.60
C LYS A 338 -3.58 -13.92 3.55
N LYS A 339 -4.77 -14.42 3.89
CA LYS A 339 -5.94 -14.35 3.01
C LYS A 339 -6.67 -13.01 3.17
N GLY A 340 -6.82 -12.29 2.08
CA GLY A 340 -7.53 -11.00 2.01
C GLY A 340 -6.72 -9.83 2.56
N THR A 341 -7.32 -8.64 2.58
CA THR A 341 -6.72 -7.43 3.11
C THR A 341 -6.62 -7.53 4.63
N VAL A 342 -5.41 -7.74 5.15
CA VAL A 342 -5.14 -7.93 6.59
C VAL A 342 -3.96 -7.08 7.00
N SER A 343 -4.04 -6.42 8.14
CA SER A 343 -2.93 -5.65 8.70
C SER A 343 -1.85 -6.57 9.28
N VAL A 344 -0.62 -6.06 9.28
CA VAL A 344 0.56 -6.73 9.84
C VAL A 344 0.91 -6.09 11.18
N THR A 345 1.27 -6.91 12.17
CA THR A 345 1.69 -6.42 13.49
C THR A 345 3.21 -6.29 13.59
N ILE A 346 3.68 -5.62 14.65
CA ILE A 346 5.11 -5.47 14.95
C ILE A 346 5.75 -6.84 15.20
N GLU A 347 5.06 -7.72 15.91
CA GLU A 347 5.51 -9.07 16.24
C GLU A 347 5.71 -9.90 14.97
N GLU A 348 4.78 -9.84 14.04
CA GLU A 348 4.87 -10.56 12.77
C GLU A 348 6.04 -10.05 11.88
N ILE A 349 6.30 -8.74 11.89
CA ILE A 349 7.48 -8.20 11.22
C ILE A 349 8.76 -8.74 11.87
N TRP A 350 8.83 -8.72 13.20
CA TRP A 350 9.95 -9.26 13.96
C TRP A 350 10.21 -10.73 13.65
N GLU A 351 9.14 -11.54 13.64
CA GLU A 351 9.22 -12.97 13.28
C GLU A 351 9.71 -13.17 11.85
N SER A 352 9.24 -12.36 10.90
CA SER A 352 9.67 -12.43 9.50
C SER A 352 11.17 -12.18 9.31
N PHE A 353 11.78 -11.30 10.11
CA PHE A 353 13.22 -11.06 10.09
C PHE A 353 14.04 -12.21 10.72
N ASN A 354 13.48 -12.89 11.69
CA ASN A 354 14.15 -13.96 12.43
C ASN A 354 13.80 -15.37 11.92
N ALA A 355 12.90 -15.49 10.95
CA ALA A 355 12.55 -16.77 10.37
C ALA A 355 13.76 -17.38 9.63
N PRO A 356 14.13 -18.65 9.87
CA PRO A 356 15.20 -19.30 9.14
C PRO A 356 14.90 -19.27 7.63
N ASN A 357 15.88 -18.88 6.84
CA ASN A 357 15.80 -18.80 5.36
C ASN A 357 15.69 -20.17 4.72
#